data_35ccb2176232b59edb3f65703cf55228
#
_entry.id   35ccb2176232b59edb3f65703cf55228
#
_cell.length_a   1.000
_cell.length_b   1.000
_cell.length_c   1.000
_cell.angle_alpha   90.00
_cell.angle_beta   90.00
_cell.angle_gamma   90.00
#
_symmetry.space_group_name_H-M   'P 1'
#
loop_
_entity.id
_entity.type
_entity.pdbx_description
1 polymer ?
#
loop_
_entity_poly.entity_id
_entity_poly.type
_entity_poly.pdbx_seq_one_letter_code
_entity_poly.pdbx_strand_id
1 'polypeptide(L)'
;MMQGRGRMIDVNGISLHVEDHGAGDPVLLIHGWPDSAFLWRNQIPFLVSHGFHVIAPDMRGFGRSSQPEDVAAYALRNAVADVAAILDALGLDAAHLVGHDWGAAVTWLTAMFHPGRVRKLVVLSVPHPRSPHTMRQKEMFWYQLLFQFAGIAEATIQHDNWAWLRAFSRGDGDHERWIADLSRPGALTASLNWYRANAAPRMPGPPPTLPQVTAPTLGIWSTNDYYLDGVRMEESGAYVEGPWRYEQIAGASHWIPLDAPDRLNELLLDWFR
;
A
#
# COMPACT_ATOMS: atom_id res chain seq x y z
N MET A 1 21.76 3.34 18.94
CA MET A 1 21.56 2.71 17.62
C MET A 1 20.60 1.56 17.84
N MET A 2 19.34 1.70 17.46
CA MET A 2 18.36 0.61 17.52
C MET A 2 18.58 -0.31 16.32
N GLN A 3 19.08 -1.52 16.58
CA GLN A 3 19.20 -2.56 15.57
C GLN A 3 17.80 -3.13 15.30
N GLY A 4 17.10 -2.55 14.32
CA GLY A 4 16.01 -3.23 13.67
C GLY A 4 16.58 -4.36 12.82
N ARG A 5 15.94 -5.51 12.81
CA ARG A 5 16.37 -6.66 12.01
C ARG A 5 15.31 -6.91 10.96
N GLY A 6 15.66 -6.64 9.70
CA GLY A 6 14.92 -7.26 8.61
C GLY A 6 15.01 -8.78 8.75
N ARG A 7 13.88 -9.46 8.73
CA ARG A 7 13.79 -10.93 8.81
C ARG A 7 12.87 -11.49 7.73
N MET A 8 13.11 -12.74 7.38
CA MET A 8 12.18 -13.48 6.52
C MET A 8 11.13 -14.17 7.40
N ILE A 9 9.87 -14.08 6.97
CA ILE A 9 8.74 -14.77 7.59
C ILE A 9 8.07 -15.62 6.51
N ASP A 10 8.00 -16.93 6.74
CA ASP A 10 7.35 -17.87 5.83
C ASP A 10 5.86 -17.94 6.14
N VAL A 11 5.03 -17.52 5.19
CA VAL A 11 3.58 -17.47 5.30
C VAL A 11 2.92 -17.83 3.96
N ASN A 12 1.80 -18.55 4.00
CA ASN A 12 0.98 -18.84 2.82
C ASN A 12 1.78 -19.43 1.63
N GLY A 13 2.84 -20.19 1.90
CA GLY A 13 3.68 -20.83 0.88
C GLY A 13 4.69 -19.88 0.19
N ILE A 14 4.89 -18.70 0.73
CA ILE A 14 5.90 -17.71 0.29
C ILE A 14 6.71 -17.20 1.48
N SER A 15 7.87 -16.61 1.18
CA SER A 15 8.73 -15.98 2.18
C SER A 15 8.65 -14.46 2.00
N LEU A 16 8.26 -13.74 3.05
CA LEU A 16 8.16 -12.28 3.06
C LEU A 16 9.28 -11.69 3.91
N HIS A 17 9.97 -10.72 3.36
CA HIS A 17 10.90 -9.89 4.11
C HIS A 17 10.11 -8.86 4.93
N VAL A 18 10.43 -8.73 6.20
CA VAL A 18 9.73 -7.83 7.12
C VAL A 18 10.76 -7.02 7.91
N GLU A 19 10.67 -5.72 7.82
CA GLU A 19 11.35 -4.81 8.75
C GLU A 19 10.57 -4.81 10.06
N ASP A 20 11.23 -5.15 11.18
CA ASP A 20 10.62 -5.36 12.49
C ASP A 20 11.41 -4.59 13.56
N HIS A 21 10.81 -3.54 14.13
CA HIS A 21 11.51 -2.52 14.90
C HIS A 21 10.73 -2.11 16.15
N GLY A 22 11.45 -1.89 17.25
CA GLY A 22 10.85 -1.37 18.47
C GLY A 22 10.07 -2.41 19.26
N ALA A 23 9.27 -1.93 20.20
CA ALA A 23 8.38 -2.71 21.05
C ALA A 23 7.24 -1.80 21.51
N GLY A 24 6.10 -2.39 21.89
CA GLY A 24 4.91 -1.67 22.35
C GLY A 24 3.71 -1.93 21.48
N ASP A 25 2.89 -0.92 21.24
CA ASP A 25 1.66 -1.07 20.46
C ASP A 25 1.97 -1.32 18.98
N PRO A 26 1.47 -2.43 18.38
CA PRO A 26 1.89 -2.81 17.03
C PRO A 26 1.26 -1.94 15.94
N VAL A 27 2.12 -1.50 15.01
CA VAL A 27 1.76 -0.75 13.80
C VAL A 27 2.32 -1.49 12.59
N LEU A 28 1.46 -1.88 11.65
CA LEU A 28 1.83 -2.52 10.40
C LEU A 28 1.73 -1.49 9.24
N LEU A 29 2.85 -1.23 8.57
CA LEU A 29 2.97 -0.25 7.49
C LEU A 29 3.07 -0.98 6.14
N ILE A 30 2.07 -0.84 5.27
CA ILE A 30 1.95 -1.59 4.02
C ILE A 30 2.10 -0.64 2.84
N HIS A 31 3.18 -0.85 2.06
CA HIS A 31 3.50 -0.07 0.86
C HIS A 31 2.67 -0.50 -0.36
N GLY A 32 2.77 0.28 -1.45
CA GLY A 32 2.20 -0.04 -2.74
C GLY A 32 3.23 -0.07 -3.87
N TRP A 33 2.79 0.16 -5.09
CA TRP A 33 3.62 0.20 -6.29
C TRP A 33 4.21 1.60 -6.48
N PRO A 34 5.48 1.74 -6.88
CA PRO A 34 6.48 0.71 -7.12
C PRO A 34 7.44 0.50 -5.94
N ASP A 35 6.98 0.75 -4.73
CA ASP A 35 7.77 0.82 -3.51
C ASP A 35 8.10 -0.56 -2.89
N SER A 36 8.79 -0.50 -1.78
CA SER A 36 9.07 -1.58 -0.84
C SER A 36 8.89 -1.06 0.59
N ALA A 37 9.19 -1.85 1.61
CA ALA A 37 9.18 -1.39 3.00
C ALA A 37 10.04 -0.12 3.22
N PHE A 38 10.98 0.16 2.31
CA PHE A 38 11.83 1.35 2.34
C PHE A 38 11.05 2.67 2.19
N LEU A 39 9.84 2.64 1.65
CA LEU A 39 8.92 3.79 1.65
C LEU A 39 8.81 4.41 3.05
N TRP A 40 8.77 3.59 4.08
CA TRP A 40 8.48 3.97 5.46
C TRP A 40 9.71 4.38 6.27
N ARG A 41 10.86 4.64 5.62
CA ARG A 41 12.14 4.98 6.28
C ARG A 41 12.10 6.18 7.21
N ASN A 42 11.14 7.10 7.01
CA ASN A 42 10.94 8.25 7.87
C ASN A 42 9.93 7.96 9.02
N GLN A 43 8.94 7.10 8.78
CA GLN A 43 7.89 6.74 9.72
C GLN A 43 8.38 5.72 10.76
N ILE A 44 9.15 4.73 10.33
CA ILE A 44 9.67 3.68 11.22
C ILE A 44 10.43 4.26 12.43
N PRO A 45 11.50 5.05 12.25
CA PRO A 45 12.25 5.57 13.40
C PRO A 45 11.43 6.50 14.27
N PHE A 46 10.52 7.29 13.68
CA PHE A 46 9.65 8.18 14.40
C PHE A 46 8.70 7.42 15.31
N LEU A 47 7.94 6.47 14.79
CA LEU A 47 6.99 5.68 15.58
C LEU A 47 7.68 4.85 16.66
N VAL A 48 8.83 4.25 16.34
CA VAL A 48 9.64 3.51 17.33
C VAL A 48 10.08 4.41 18.47
N SER A 49 10.51 5.64 18.20
CA SER A 49 10.90 6.60 19.23
C SER A 49 9.73 7.03 20.13
N HIS A 50 8.50 6.84 19.67
CA HIS A 50 7.27 7.11 20.42
C HIS A 50 6.65 5.86 21.07
N GLY A 51 7.39 4.74 21.12
CA GLY A 51 7.02 3.53 21.86
C GLY A 51 6.12 2.56 21.10
N PHE A 52 6.12 2.60 19.76
CA PHE A 52 5.41 1.63 18.93
C PHE A 52 6.32 0.47 18.50
N HIS A 53 5.71 -0.70 18.31
CA HIS A 53 6.30 -1.83 17.63
C HIS A 53 5.93 -1.71 16.13
N VAL A 54 6.90 -1.38 15.27
CA VAL A 54 6.67 -1.09 13.87
C VAL A 54 7.09 -2.24 12.98
N ILE A 55 6.18 -2.68 12.15
CA ILE A 55 6.32 -3.82 11.25
C ILE A 55 6.06 -3.31 9.83
N ALA A 56 7.01 -3.49 8.91
CA ALA A 56 6.85 -3.09 7.52
C ALA A 56 7.32 -4.22 6.58
N PRO A 57 6.39 -4.98 6.00
CA PRO A 57 6.74 -6.01 5.03
C PRO A 57 7.08 -5.42 3.67
N ASP A 58 8.02 -6.05 2.98
CA ASP A 58 8.02 -6.03 1.53
C ASP A 58 6.87 -6.96 1.09
N MET A 59 5.86 -6.41 0.41
CA MET A 59 4.73 -7.23 -0.05
C MET A 59 5.19 -8.23 -1.11
N ARG A 60 4.39 -9.30 -1.34
CA ARG A 60 4.68 -10.30 -2.37
C ARG A 60 5.05 -9.67 -3.71
N GLY A 61 6.14 -10.08 -4.31
CA GLY A 61 6.66 -9.54 -5.57
C GLY A 61 7.55 -8.31 -5.43
N PHE A 62 7.65 -7.71 -4.26
CA PHE A 62 8.44 -6.50 -4.01
C PHE A 62 9.63 -6.76 -3.07
N GLY A 63 10.54 -5.79 -3.04
CA GLY A 63 11.66 -5.79 -2.12
C GLY A 63 12.40 -7.12 -2.13
N ARG A 64 12.62 -7.73 -0.99
CA ARG A 64 13.32 -9.01 -0.81
C ARG A 64 12.36 -10.20 -0.68
N SER A 65 11.05 -9.95 -0.80
CA SER A 65 10.02 -10.98 -0.71
C SER A 65 9.95 -11.88 -1.94
N SER A 66 9.34 -13.05 -1.79
CA SER A 66 9.08 -13.99 -2.87
C SER A 66 8.32 -13.35 -4.03
N GLN A 67 8.65 -13.79 -5.24
CA GLN A 67 8.06 -13.36 -6.50
C GLN A 67 7.35 -14.54 -7.17
N PRO A 68 6.12 -14.90 -6.77
CA PRO A 68 5.37 -15.96 -7.44
C PRO A 68 5.22 -15.70 -8.94
N GLU A 69 5.35 -16.73 -9.76
CA GLU A 69 5.22 -16.60 -11.23
C GLU A 69 3.77 -16.43 -11.67
N ASP A 70 2.84 -17.11 -10.98
CA ASP A 70 1.41 -17.07 -11.30
C ASP A 70 0.79 -15.71 -10.97
N VAL A 71 0.18 -15.08 -11.97
CA VAL A 71 -0.57 -13.82 -11.82
C VAL A 71 -1.64 -13.93 -10.73
N ALA A 72 -2.33 -15.07 -10.63
CA ALA A 72 -3.38 -15.26 -9.62
C ALA A 72 -2.86 -15.21 -8.18
N ALA A 73 -1.56 -15.44 -7.97
CA ALA A 73 -0.92 -15.29 -6.67
C ALA A 73 -0.99 -13.85 -6.14
N TYR A 74 -1.11 -12.86 -7.02
CA TYR A 74 -1.16 -11.43 -6.68
C TYR A 74 -2.58 -10.90 -6.42
N ALA A 75 -3.59 -11.76 -6.42
CA ALA A 75 -4.94 -11.35 -6.06
C ALA A 75 -4.99 -10.76 -4.64
N LEU A 76 -5.70 -9.64 -4.45
CA LEU A 76 -5.76 -8.92 -3.17
C LEU A 76 -6.13 -9.81 -1.98
N ARG A 77 -6.97 -10.85 -2.18
CA ARG A 77 -7.29 -11.81 -1.12
C ARG A 77 -6.04 -12.52 -0.54
N ASN A 78 -5.03 -12.77 -1.37
CA ASN A 78 -3.78 -13.40 -0.92
C ASN A 78 -2.92 -12.42 -0.12
N ALA A 79 -2.87 -11.15 -0.54
CA ALA A 79 -2.17 -10.11 0.21
C ALA A 79 -2.85 -9.82 1.56
N VAL A 80 -4.17 -9.86 1.63
CA VAL A 80 -4.93 -9.78 2.88
C VAL A 80 -4.60 -10.97 3.80
N ALA A 81 -4.52 -12.18 3.24
CA ALA A 81 -4.11 -13.36 3.99
C ALA A 81 -2.66 -13.26 4.51
N ASP A 82 -1.76 -12.62 3.74
CA ASP A 82 -0.39 -12.37 4.19
C ASP A 82 -0.34 -11.44 5.39
N VAL A 83 -1.14 -10.38 5.41
CA VAL A 83 -1.24 -9.47 6.56
C VAL A 83 -1.66 -10.23 7.82
N ALA A 84 -2.69 -11.05 7.73
CA ALA A 84 -3.15 -11.86 8.86
C ALA A 84 -2.06 -12.84 9.32
N ALA A 85 -1.40 -13.52 8.37
CA ALA A 85 -0.36 -14.51 8.67
C ALA A 85 0.92 -13.88 9.26
N ILE A 86 1.29 -12.65 8.84
CA ILE A 86 2.38 -11.89 9.48
C ILE A 86 2.05 -11.63 10.94
N LEU A 87 0.84 -11.16 11.25
CA LEU A 87 0.42 -10.93 12.63
C LEU A 87 0.48 -12.22 13.47
N ASP A 88 -0.02 -13.34 12.90
CA ASP A 88 0.03 -14.66 13.55
C ASP A 88 1.47 -15.12 13.84
N ALA A 89 2.37 -14.99 12.85
CA ALA A 89 3.78 -15.35 12.97
C ALA A 89 4.52 -14.51 14.02
N LEU A 90 4.03 -13.30 14.30
CA LEU A 90 4.56 -12.39 15.31
C LEU A 90 3.88 -12.55 16.67
N GLY A 91 2.85 -13.42 16.79
CA GLY A 91 2.07 -13.59 18.00
C GLY A 91 1.22 -12.38 18.36
N LEU A 92 0.76 -11.62 17.35
CA LEU A 92 -0.01 -10.40 17.51
C LEU A 92 -1.49 -10.65 17.15
N ASP A 93 -2.39 -10.39 18.09
CA ASP A 93 -3.83 -10.53 17.86
C ASP A 93 -4.35 -9.47 16.89
N ALA A 94 -3.91 -8.23 17.04
CA ALA A 94 -4.33 -7.10 16.22
C ALA A 94 -3.27 -5.99 16.21
N ALA A 95 -3.27 -5.16 15.16
CA ALA A 95 -2.37 -4.02 15.01
C ALA A 95 -3.12 -2.77 14.49
N HIS A 96 -2.50 -1.60 14.61
CA HIS A 96 -2.83 -0.46 13.77
C HIS A 96 -2.34 -0.75 12.36
N LEU A 97 -3.17 -0.52 11.35
CA LEU A 97 -2.78 -0.70 9.95
C LEU A 97 -2.64 0.65 9.26
N VAL A 98 -1.53 0.84 8.56
CA VAL A 98 -1.31 1.98 7.67
C VAL A 98 -1.03 1.45 6.28
N GLY A 99 -1.79 1.88 5.28
CA GLY A 99 -1.59 1.46 3.90
C GLY A 99 -1.45 2.63 2.94
N HIS A 100 -0.57 2.48 1.96
CA HIS A 100 -0.39 3.41 0.86
C HIS A 100 -0.56 2.70 -0.48
N ASP A 101 -1.24 3.30 -1.44
CA ASP A 101 -1.49 2.75 -2.78
C ASP A 101 -2.09 1.32 -2.72
N TRP A 102 -1.48 0.28 -3.31
CA TRP A 102 -1.93 -1.11 -3.14
C TRP A 102 -2.00 -1.51 -1.68
N GLY A 103 -1.10 -1.02 -0.85
CA GLY A 103 -1.16 -1.24 0.60
C GLY A 103 -2.43 -0.69 1.24
N ALA A 104 -2.93 0.46 0.77
CA ALA A 104 -4.21 0.98 1.23
C ALA A 104 -5.39 0.08 0.80
N ALA A 105 -5.36 -0.43 -0.44
CA ALA A 105 -6.37 -1.40 -0.88
C ALA A 105 -6.36 -2.68 -0.02
N VAL A 106 -5.17 -3.19 0.32
CA VAL A 106 -5.01 -4.34 1.22
C VAL A 106 -5.54 -4.04 2.62
N THR A 107 -5.22 -2.87 3.19
CA THR A 107 -5.66 -2.51 4.55
C THR A 107 -7.16 -2.28 4.63
N TRP A 108 -7.79 -1.68 3.61
CA TRP A 108 -9.25 -1.60 3.50
C TRP A 108 -9.90 -2.98 3.57
N LEU A 109 -9.43 -3.90 2.73
CA LEU A 109 -9.97 -5.27 2.69
C LEU A 109 -9.68 -6.05 3.97
N THR A 110 -8.52 -5.85 4.59
CA THR A 110 -8.21 -6.45 5.90
C THR A 110 -9.20 -5.97 6.96
N ALA A 111 -9.49 -4.68 7.01
CA ALA A 111 -10.45 -4.12 7.97
C ALA A 111 -11.88 -4.62 7.74
N MET A 112 -12.28 -4.90 6.48
CA MET A 112 -13.59 -5.45 6.14
C MET A 112 -13.74 -6.93 6.49
N PHE A 113 -12.73 -7.74 6.16
CA PHE A 113 -12.83 -9.20 6.27
C PHE A 113 -12.21 -9.77 7.54
N HIS A 114 -11.34 -9.01 8.21
CA HIS A 114 -10.70 -9.38 9.46
C HIS A 114 -10.79 -8.23 10.50
N PRO A 115 -12.00 -7.74 10.84
CA PRO A 115 -12.15 -6.55 11.69
C PRO A 115 -11.48 -6.71 13.06
N GLY A 116 -11.47 -7.92 13.63
CA GLY A 116 -10.79 -8.21 14.89
C GLY A 116 -9.26 -8.08 14.84
N ARG A 117 -8.66 -7.98 13.66
CA ARG A 117 -7.20 -7.82 13.47
C ARG A 117 -6.78 -6.35 13.35
N VAL A 118 -7.71 -5.40 13.31
CA VAL A 118 -7.45 -3.98 13.06
C VAL A 118 -7.89 -3.13 14.24
N ARG A 119 -6.94 -2.51 14.94
CA ARG A 119 -7.22 -1.59 16.05
C ARG A 119 -7.67 -0.22 15.54
N LYS A 120 -6.87 0.41 14.71
CA LYS A 120 -7.17 1.64 13.96
C LYS A 120 -6.62 1.49 12.56
N LEU A 121 -7.28 2.12 11.59
CA LEU A 121 -6.91 2.09 10.19
C LEU A 121 -6.46 3.48 9.73
N VAL A 122 -5.38 3.54 8.96
CA VAL A 122 -4.95 4.74 8.23
C VAL A 122 -4.76 4.37 6.76
N VAL A 123 -5.41 5.10 5.88
CA VAL A 123 -5.36 4.86 4.43
C VAL A 123 -4.88 6.10 3.70
N LEU A 124 -3.83 5.95 2.92
CA LEU A 124 -3.19 7.01 2.16
C LEU A 124 -3.52 6.86 0.67
N SER A 125 -4.00 7.93 0.07
CA SER A 125 -4.29 8.11 -1.36
C SER A 125 -5.46 7.27 -1.90
N VAL A 126 -5.57 5.98 -1.60
CA VAL A 126 -6.56 5.09 -2.21
C VAL A 126 -7.89 5.08 -1.45
N PRO A 127 -8.98 5.53 -2.08
CA PRO A 127 -10.30 5.58 -1.47
C PRO A 127 -10.88 4.17 -1.23
N HIS A 128 -11.95 4.13 -0.45
CA HIS A 128 -12.70 2.88 -0.18
C HIS A 128 -13.14 2.20 -1.48
N PRO A 129 -13.03 0.85 -1.63
CA PRO A 129 -13.32 0.14 -2.87
C PRO A 129 -14.75 0.28 -3.39
N ARG A 130 -15.71 0.64 -2.53
CA ARG A 130 -17.10 0.93 -2.91
C ARG A 130 -17.32 2.36 -3.43
N SER A 131 -16.37 3.28 -3.22
CA SER A 131 -16.48 4.64 -3.72
C SER A 131 -16.53 4.63 -5.26
N PRO A 132 -17.56 5.19 -5.91
CA PRO A 132 -17.72 5.12 -7.35
C PRO A 132 -16.58 5.76 -8.11
N HIS A 133 -16.16 5.16 -9.21
CA HIS A 133 -15.14 5.77 -10.07
C HIS A 133 -15.76 6.93 -10.88
N THR A 134 -15.27 8.15 -10.68
CA THR A 134 -15.57 9.29 -11.54
C THR A 134 -15.00 9.09 -12.94
N MET A 135 -15.45 9.85 -13.94
CA MET A 135 -14.82 9.85 -15.28
C MET A 135 -13.35 10.26 -15.19
N ARG A 136 -13.06 11.29 -14.37
CA ARG A 136 -11.69 11.73 -14.10
C ARG A 136 -10.82 10.58 -13.58
N GLN A 137 -11.30 9.80 -12.60
CA GLN A 137 -10.57 8.65 -12.09
C GLN A 137 -10.30 7.59 -13.17
N LYS A 138 -11.26 7.35 -14.06
CA LYS A 138 -11.07 6.40 -15.19
C LYS A 138 -9.99 6.88 -16.16
N GLU A 139 -9.94 8.17 -16.43
CA GLU A 139 -8.88 8.78 -17.25
C GLU A 139 -7.52 8.67 -16.57
N MET A 140 -7.44 8.91 -15.26
CA MET A 140 -6.21 8.79 -14.48
C MET A 140 -5.66 7.36 -14.47
N PHE A 141 -6.49 6.34 -14.63
CA PHE A 141 -6.12 4.92 -14.62
C PHE A 141 -5.61 4.38 -15.97
N TRP A 142 -5.34 5.23 -16.97
CA TRP A 142 -4.88 4.81 -18.30
C TRP A 142 -3.69 3.83 -18.26
N TYR A 143 -2.75 4.03 -17.33
CA TYR A 143 -1.54 3.21 -17.17
C TYR A 143 -1.87 1.76 -16.78
N GLN A 144 -2.97 1.53 -16.07
CA GLN A 144 -3.39 0.19 -15.68
C GLN A 144 -3.71 -0.67 -16.91
N LEU A 145 -4.17 -0.04 -18.01
CA LEU A 145 -4.38 -0.75 -19.28
C LEU A 145 -3.03 -1.15 -19.91
N LEU A 146 -2.04 -0.27 -19.92
CA LEU A 146 -0.68 -0.62 -20.38
C LEU A 146 -0.13 -1.83 -19.62
N PHE A 147 -0.30 -1.85 -18.32
CA PHE A 147 0.24 -2.92 -17.46
C PHE A 147 -0.39 -4.30 -17.71
N GLN A 148 -1.54 -4.38 -18.40
CA GLN A 148 -2.12 -5.67 -18.79
C GLN A 148 -1.32 -6.38 -19.90
N PHE A 149 -0.54 -5.66 -20.69
CA PHE A 149 0.21 -6.22 -21.82
C PHE A 149 1.57 -6.76 -21.35
N ALA A 150 1.59 -8.02 -20.93
CA ALA A 150 2.81 -8.70 -20.47
C ALA A 150 3.91 -8.66 -21.54
N GLY A 151 5.13 -8.40 -21.11
CA GLY A 151 6.30 -8.19 -21.98
C GLY A 151 6.35 -6.80 -22.61
N ILE A 152 5.24 -6.25 -23.09
CA ILE A 152 5.20 -4.90 -23.66
C ILE A 152 5.33 -3.85 -22.55
N ALA A 153 4.60 -4.00 -21.46
CA ALA A 153 4.68 -3.09 -20.33
C ALA A 153 6.09 -3.05 -19.74
N GLU A 154 6.68 -4.21 -19.51
CA GLU A 154 8.04 -4.33 -18.99
C GLU A 154 9.06 -3.65 -19.93
N ALA A 155 9.01 -3.98 -21.22
CA ALA A 155 9.89 -3.38 -22.22
C ALA A 155 9.74 -1.85 -22.29
N THR A 156 8.50 -1.36 -22.23
CA THR A 156 8.21 0.09 -22.26
C THR A 156 8.77 0.79 -21.03
N ILE A 157 8.58 0.22 -19.83
CA ILE A 157 9.02 0.82 -18.58
C ILE A 157 10.55 0.84 -18.48
N GLN A 158 11.22 -0.23 -18.93
CA GLN A 158 12.68 -0.36 -18.85
C GLN A 158 13.42 0.40 -19.97
N HIS A 159 12.71 0.72 -21.06
CA HIS A 159 13.31 1.39 -22.21
C HIS A 159 13.98 2.71 -21.80
N ASP A 160 15.10 3.05 -22.47
CA ASP A 160 15.83 4.31 -22.29
C ASP A 160 16.09 4.63 -20.82
N ASN A 161 16.77 3.71 -20.13
CA ASN A 161 17.14 3.84 -18.72
C ASN A 161 15.97 4.23 -17.81
N TRP A 162 14.83 3.53 -17.96
CA TRP A 162 13.63 3.77 -17.15
C TRP A 162 12.99 5.16 -17.35
N ALA A 163 13.17 5.76 -18.54
CA ALA A 163 12.64 7.08 -18.85
C ALA A 163 11.13 7.16 -18.64
N TRP A 164 10.40 6.08 -18.97
CA TRP A 164 8.96 6.00 -18.75
C TRP A 164 8.60 6.15 -17.27
N LEU A 165 9.28 5.42 -16.37
CA LEU A 165 9.01 5.45 -14.93
C LEU A 165 9.25 6.85 -14.35
N ARG A 166 10.35 7.50 -14.75
CA ARG A 166 10.69 8.86 -14.34
C ARG A 166 9.67 9.88 -14.84
N ALA A 167 9.21 9.75 -16.08
CA ALA A 167 8.18 10.63 -16.65
C ALA A 167 6.81 10.35 -16.02
N PHE A 168 6.48 9.08 -15.76
CA PHE A 168 5.23 8.68 -15.13
C PHE A 168 5.07 9.29 -13.76
N SER A 169 6.09 9.23 -12.91
CA SER A 169 6.06 9.82 -11.57
C SER A 169 6.14 11.35 -11.55
N ARG A 170 6.37 11.99 -12.69
CA ARG A 170 6.51 13.46 -12.85
C ARG A 170 7.66 14.06 -12.03
N GLY A 171 8.67 13.25 -11.73
CA GLY A 171 9.81 13.65 -10.93
C GLY A 171 9.63 13.42 -9.42
N ASP A 172 8.46 12.97 -8.99
CA ASP A 172 8.17 12.65 -7.60
C ASP A 172 8.62 11.23 -7.24
N GLY A 173 8.81 10.97 -5.95
CA GLY A 173 9.15 9.67 -5.42
C GLY A 173 10.65 9.32 -5.46
N ASP A 174 10.99 8.06 -5.22
CA ASP A 174 12.38 7.57 -5.06
C ASP A 174 12.82 6.71 -6.25
N HIS A 175 13.05 7.35 -7.41
CA HIS A 175 13.38 6.68 -8.67
C HIS A 175 14.57 5.72 -8.56
N GLU A 176 15.65 6.15 -7.90
CA GLU A 176 16.85 5.33 -7.81
C GLU A 176 16.60 4.05 -7.02
N ARG A 177 15.82 4.17 -5.95
CA ARG A 177 15.42 3.01 -5.16
C ARG A 177 14.49 2.10 -5.95
N TRP A 178 13.48 2.65 -6.62
CA TRP A 178 12.54 1.86 -7.43
C TRP A 178 13.24 1.12 -8.56
N ILE A 179 14.13 1.81 -9.29
CA ILE A 179 14.90 1.20 -10.37
C ILE A 179 15.79 0.07 -9.83
N ALA A 180 16.47 0.29 -8.71
CA ALA A 180 17.30 -0.73 -8.09
C ALA A 180 16.48 -1.97 -7.70
N ASP A 181 15.30 -1.78 -7.11
CA ASP A 181 14.42 -2.87 -6.68
C ASP A 181 13.78 -3.59 -7.89
N LEU A 182 13.27 -2.85 -8.88
CA LEU A 182 12.58 -3.40 -10.05
C LEU A 182 13.52 -3.99 -11.12
N SER A 183 14.80 -3.61 -11.13
CA SER A 183 15.81 -4.16 -12.04
C SER A 183 16.24 -5.59 -11.70
N ARG A 184 15.89 -6.09 -10.51
CA ARG A 184 16.19 -7.48 -10.13
C ARG A 184 15.39 -8.44 -11.01
N PRO A 185 15.95 -9.61 -11.33
CA PRO A 185 15.29 -10.60 -12.19
C PRO A 185 13.86 -10.88 -11.73
N GLY A 186 12.88 -10.71 -12.62
CA GLY A 186 11.46 -10.95 -12.35
C GLY A 186 10.71 -9.88 -11.57
N ALA A 187 11.40 -8.95 -10.90
CA ALA A 187 10.78 -7.99 -9.97
C ALA A 187 9.77 -7.06 -10.65
N LEU A 188 10.09 -6.50 -11.82
CA LEU A 188 9.16 -5.64 -12.55
C LEU A 188 7.90 -6.42 -12.94
N THR A 189 8.03 -7.60 -13.51
CA THR A 189 6.89 -8.45 -13.88
C THR A 189 6.04 -8.80 -12.65
N ALA A 190 6.68 -9.20 -11.55
CA ALA A 190 6.01 -9.50 -10.30
C ALA A 190 5.21 -8.30 -9.77
N SER A 191 5.79 -7.11 -9.82
CA SER A 191 5.11 -5.87 -9.40
C SER A 191 3.91 -5.53 -10.30
N LEU A 192 4.02 -5.72 -11.62
CA LEU A 192 2.93 -5.48 -12.57
C LEU A 192 1.82 -6.54 -12.47
N ASN A 193 2.12 -7.73 -11.97
CA ASN A 193 1.11 -8.77 -11.75
C ASN A 193 0.05 -8.37 -10.71
N TRP A 194 0.32 -7.41 -9.82
CA TRP A 194 -0.70 -6.80 -8.97
C TRP A 194 -1.82 -6.17 -9.81
N TYR A 195 -1.46 -5.43 -10.86
CA TYR A 195 -2.44 -4.83 -11.76
C TYR A 195 -3.14 -5.87 -12.64
N ARG A 196 -2.40 -6.88 -13.13
CA ARG A 196 -2.96 -7.97 -13.95
C ARG A 196 -3.98 -8.78 -13.17
N ALA A 197 -3.71 -9.07 -11.90
CA ALA A 197 -4.62 -9.82 -11.04
C ALA A 197 -5.88 -9.06 -10.62
N ASN A 198 -5.79 -7.73 -10.45
CA ASN A 198 -6.82 -6.97 -9.74
C ASN A 198 -7.46 -5.84 -10.55
N ALA A 199 -6.77 -5.28 -11.54
CA ALA A 199 -7.24 -4.15 -12.35
C ALA A 199 -7.49 -4.52 -13.83
N ALA A 200 -7.50 -5.80 -14.17
CA ALA A 200 -7.84 -6.24 -15.53
C ALA A 200 -9.26 -5.81 -15.92
N PRO A 201 -9.46 -5.33 -17.16
CA PRO A 201 -10.78 -5.00 -17.66
C PRO A 201 -11.75 -6.19 -17.52
N ARG A 202 -12.93 -5.94 -17.02
CA ARG A 202 -13.98 -6.96 -16.80
C ARG A 202 -15.29 -6.50 -17.43
N MET A 203 -16.12 -7.47 -17.81
CA MET A 203 -17.48 -7.17 -18.18
C MET A 203 -18.23 -6.51 -17.02
N PRO A 204 -19.06 -5.48 -17.30
CA PRO A 204 -19.89 -4.88 -16.27
C PRO A 204 -20.73 -5.93 -15.54
N GLY A 205 -20.77 -5.84 -14.23
CA GLY A 205 -21.55 -6.71 -13.36
C GLY A 205 -22.03 -5.94 -12.12
N PRO A 206 -22.86 -6.53 -11.28
CA PRO A 206 -23.23 -5.89 -10.03
C PRO A 206 -21.99 -5.65 -9.18
N PRO A 207 -21.93 -4.50 -8.46
CA PRO A 207 -20.82 -4.24 -7.55
C PRO A 207 -20.76 -5.33 -6.47
N PRO A 208 -19.55 -5.73 -6.05
CA PRO A 208 -19.42 -6.70 -4.98
C PRO A 208 -20.03 -6.14 -3.69
N THR A 209 -20.72 -7.01 -2.95
CA THR A 209 -21.15 -6.68 -1.59
C THR A 209 -19.93 -6.81 -0.68
N LEU A 210 -19.47 -5.67 -0.16
CA LEU A 210 -18.34 -5.61 0.78
C LEU A 210 -18.87 -5.23 2.17
N PRO A 211 -18.33 -5.83 3.24
CA PRO A 211 -18.65 -5.44 4.60
C PRO A 211 -18.32 -3.96 4.86
N GLN A 212 -18.94 -3.37 5.86
CA GLN A 212 -18.56 -2.05 6.36
C GLN A 212 -17.28 -2.15 7.16
N VAL A 213 -16.54 -1.05 7.24
CA VAL A 213 -15.36 -0.95 8.09
C VAL A 213 -15.78 -0.46 9.48
N THR A 214 -15.57 -1.27 10.50
CA THR A 214 -15.94 -0.94 11.88
C THR A 214 -14.80 -0.29 12.68
N ALA A 215 -13.54 -0.47 12.22
CA ALA A 215 -12.38 0.15 12.87
C ALA A 215 -12.40 1.68 12.70
N PRO A 216 -11.95 2.44 13.73
CA PRO A 216 -11.68 3.86 13.58
C PRO A 216 -10.71 4.08 12.40
N THR A 217 -11.08 4.97 11.47
CA THR A 217 -10.37 5.13 10.20
C THR A 217 -9.99 6.58 9.92
N LEU A 218 -8.71 6.80 9.59
CA LEU A 218 -8.18 8.06 9.09
C LEU A 218 -7.88 7.93 7.60
N GLY A 219 -8.58 8.69 6.76
CA GLY A 219 -8.28 8.84 5.33
C GLY A 219 -7.38 10.05 5.10
N ILE A 220 -6.27 9.87 4.40
CA ILE A 220 -5.34 10.95 4.07
C ILE A 220 -5.18 11.01 2.54
N TRP A 221 -5.35 12.19 1.98
CA TRP A 221 -5.14 12.47 0.57
C TRP A 221 -4.24 13.70 0.39
N SER A 222 -3.55 13.76 -0.76
CA SER A 222 -2.64 14.85 -1.10
C SER A 222 -3.11 15.62 -2.33
N THR A 223 -2.94 16.94 -2.33
CA THR A 223 -3.53 17.81 -3.38
C THR A 223 -2.87 17.68 -4.74
N ASN A 224 -1.64 17.14 -4.80
CA ASN A 224 -0.91 16.91 -6.05
C ASN A 224 -0.87 15.42 -6.44
N ASP A 225 -1.81 14.60 -5.94
CA ASP A 225 -1.96 13.23 -6.42
C ASP A 225 -2.52 13.23 -7.85
N TYR A 226 -1.73 12.69 -8.80
CA TYR A 226 -2.09 12.60 -10.21
C TYR A 226 -2.75 11.29 -10.60
N TYR A 227 -2.88 10.34 -9.67
CA TYR A 227 -3.37 8.99 -9.92
C TYR A 227 -4.73 8.73 -9.29
N LEU A 228 -5.05 9.41 -8.20
CA LEU A 228 -6.27 9.23 -7.42
C LEU A 228 -7.05 10.52 -7.31
N ASP A 229 -8.38 10.40 -7.34
CA ASP A 229 -9.30 11.51 -7.22
C ASP A 229 -9.66 11.73 -5.74
N GLY A 230 -9.28 12.89 -5.18
CA GLY A 230 -9.45 13.23 -3.77
C GLY A 230 -10.90 13.25 -3.28
N VAL A 231 -11.86 13.59 -4.14
CA VAL A 231 -13.28 13.57 -3.81
C VAL A 231 -13.71 12.17 -3.34
N ARG A 232 -13.19 11.13 -3.97
CA ARG A 232 -13.48 9.75 -3.60
C ARG A 232 -12.92 9.35 -2.23
N MET A 233 -11.79 9.95 -1.83
CA MET A 233 -11.23 9.70 -0.49
C MET A 233 -12.13 10.32 0.59
N GLU A 234 -12.58 11.54 0.40
CA GLU A 234 -13.51 12.20 1.34
C GLU A 234 -14.82 11.41 1.48
N GLU A 235 -15.40 11.00 0.33
CA GLU A 235 -16.64 10.19 0.29
C GLU A 235 -16.49 8.80 0.92
N SER A 236 -15.28 8.32 1.14
CA SER A 236 -15.01 7.00 1.73
C SER A 236 -15.60 6.84 3.13
N GLY A 237 -15.80 7.95 3.85
CA GLY A 237 -16.44 7.96 5.17
C GLY A 237 -17.85 7.36 5.18
N ALA A 238 -18.57 7.40 4.06
CA ALA A 238 -19.90 6.77 3.94
C ALA A 238 -19.91 5.24 4.07
N TYR A 239 -18.73 4.62 4.02
CA TYR A 239 -18.54 3.17 4.08
C TYR A 239 -17.83 2.72 5.38
N VAL A 240 -17.67 3.64 6.32
CA VAL A 240 -17.05 3.40 7.63
C VAL A 240 -18.11 3.57 8.71
N GLU A 241 -18.39 2.52 9.48
CA GLU A 241 -19.28 2.55 10.64
C GLU A 241 -18.56 3.09 11.89
N GLY A 242 -17.25 2.88 11.96
CA GLY A 242 -16.41 3.42 13.03
C GLY A 242 -16.21 4.92 12.91
N PRO A 243 -15.48 5.55 13.85
CA PRO A 243 -15.06 6.94 13.72
C PRO A 243 -14.31 7.16 12.41
N TRP A 244 -14.71 8.19 11.65
CA TRP A 244 -14.06 8.62 10.42
C TRP A 244 -13.46 10.01 10.57
N ARG A 245 -12.20 10.16 10.14
CA ARG A 245 -11.52 11.44 9.98
C ARG A 245 -10.90 11.53 8.61
N TYR A 246 -11.04 12.66 7.95
CA TYR A 246 -10.40 12.96 6.67
C TYR A 246 -9.39 14.08 6.84
N GLU A 247 -8.20 13.90 6.31
CA GLU A 247 -7.14 14.91 6.29
C GLU A 247 -6.60 15.08 4.88
N GLN A 248 -6.31 16.34 4.53
CA GLN A 248 -5.71 16.69 3.26
C GLN A 248 -4.33 17.30 3.48
N ILE A 249 -3.31 16.80 2.77
CA ILE A 249 -1.96 17.34 2.81
C ILE A 249 -1.72 18.15 1.54
N ALA A 250 -1.58 19.46 1.70
CA ALA A 250 -1.35 20.37 0.59
C ALA A 250 0.07 20.24 0.04
N GLY A 251 0.20 20.21 -1.29
CA GLY A 251 1.49 20.26 -1.99
C GLY A 251 2.23 18.93 -2.10
N ALA A 252 1.86 17.90 -1.32
CA ALA A 252 2.44 16.57 -1.47
C ALA A 252 1.92 15.87 -2.73
N SER A 253 2.76 15.04 -3.35
CA SER A 253 2.39 14.16 -4.45
C SER A 253 1.68 12.90 -3.94
N HIS A 254 1.56 11.90 -4.80
CA HIS A 254 1.06 10.57 -4.41
C HIS A 254 1.88 9.95 -3.25
N TRP A 255 3.18 10.19 -3.22
CA TRP A 255 4.11 9.61 -2.24
C TRP A 255 4.18 10.42 -0.94
N ILE A 256 3.04 10.60 -0.28
CA ILE A 256 2.93 11.31 1.00
C ILE A 256 4.01 10.95 2.03
N PRO A 257 4.40 9.65 2.22
CA PRO A 257 5.42 9.28 3.19
C PRO A 257 6.81 9.87 2.90
N LEU A 258 7.07 10.26 1.65
CA LEU A 258 8.33 10.84 1.20
C LEU A 258 8.27 12.37 1.18
N ASP A 259 7.16 12.93 0.70
CA ASP A 259 7.05 14.37 0.42
C ASP A 259 6.69 15.18 1.68
N ALA A 260 5.91 14.59 2.57
CA ALA A 260 5.43 15.23 3.79
C ALA A 260 5.62 14.34 5.03
N PRO A 261 6.85 13.82 5.28
CA PRO A 261 7.08 12.83 6.32
C PRO A 261 6.73 13.34 7.71
N ASP A 262 7.06 14.58 8.04
CA ASP A 262 6.80 15.17 9.37
C ASP A 262 5.30 15.32 9.62
N ARG A 263 4.56 15.83 8.62
CA ARG A 263 3.12 15.98 8.73
C ARG A 263 2.41 14.61 8.85
N LEU A 264 2.84 13.64 8.08
CA LEU A 264 2.33 12.28 8.20
C LEU A 264 2.63 11.69 9.58
N ASN A 265 3.84 11.86 10.08
CA ASN A 265 4.24 11.39 11.40
C ASN A 265 3.39 11.98 12.53
N GLU A 266 3.12 13.28 12.48
CA GLU A 266 2.21 13.97 13.44
C GLU A 266 0.80 13.37 13.39
N LEU A 267 0.24 13.17 12.20
CA LEU A 267 -1.10 12.61 12.00
C LEU A 267 -1.20 11.18 12.52
N LEU A 268 -0.18 10.36 12.25
CA LEU A 268 -0.13 8.98 12.74
C LEU A 268 -0.07 8.94 14.27
N LEU A 269 0.79 9.77 14.88
CA LEU A 269 0.94 9.81 16.33
C LEU A 269 -0.33 10.29 17.03
N ASP A 270 -0.95 11.36 16.51
CA ASP A 270 -2.22 11.90 17.01
C ASP A 270 -3.34 10.88 16.89
N TRP A 271 -3.40 10.17 15.76
CA TRP A 271 -4.42 9.17 15.51
C TRP A 271 -4.30 7.92 16.39
N PHE A 272 -3.10 7.46 16.67
CA PHE A 272 -2.88 6.21 17.44
C PHE A 272 -3.04 6.40 18.97
N ARG A 273 -2.85 7.60 19.46
CA ARG A 273 -3.14 7.96 20.85
C ARG A 273 -4.64 8.18 21.07
#